data_05c3ac83385fcfb9e7a3dc3ff44a013c
#
_entry.id   05c3ac83385fcfb9e7a3dc3ff44a013c
#
_cell.length_a   1.000
_cell.length_b   1.000
_cell.length_c   1.000
_cell.angle_alpha   90.00
_cell.angle_beta   90.00
_cell.angle_gamma   90.00
#
_symmetry.space_group_name_H-M   'P 1'
#
loop_
_entity.id
_entity.type
_entity.pdbx_description
1 polymer ?
#
loop_
_entity_poly.entity_id
_entity_poly.type
_entity_poly.pdbx_seq_one_letter_code
_entity_poly.pdbx_strand_id
1 'polypeptide(L)'
;MPNNLDSNVSQIVLKKFLPGFMSDLVLAKTVDRQLLAGEINSSTGDSVSFKRPHQFSSLRTPTGDISGQNKNNLISGKATGRVGNYITVAVEYQQLEEAIKLNQLEEILAPVRQRIVTDLETELAHFMMNNGALSLGSPNTPITKWSDVAQTASFLKDLGVNEGENYAVMDPWSAQRLADAQTGLHASDQLVRTAWENAQIPTNFGGIRALMSNGLASRTQGAFGGTLTVKTQPTVTYNAVKDSYQFTVTLTGATASVTGFLKAGDQVKFTNTYWLQQQTKQALYNGATPISFTATVTADANSDSSGDVTVTLSGVPIYDTTNPQYNSVSRQVE
;
A
#
# COMPACT_ATOMS: atom_id res chain seq x y z
N MET A 1 4.78 33.06 -44.91
CA MET A 1 5.15 32.54 -43.56
C MET A 1 4.67 31.11 -43.52
N PRO A 2 5.49 30.14 -43.20
CA PRO A 2 5.00 28.78 -43.01
C PRO A 2 4.08 28.77 -41.78
N ASN A 3 2.87 28.25 -41.97
CA ASN A 3 1.94 28.05 -40.86
C ASN A 3 2.57 27.03 -39.92
N ASN A 4 2.92 27.44 -38.71
CA ASN A 4 3.36 26.54 -37.66
C ASN A 4 2.11 25.95 -36.96
N LEU A 5 1.71 24.74 -37.37
CA LEU A 5 0.57 24.01 -36.85
C LEU A 5 0.94 23.10 -35.64
N ASP A 6 2.22 23.05 -35.28
CA ASP A 6 2.72 22.13 -34.24
C ASP A 6 2.05 22.31 -32.90
N SER A 7 1.75 23.56 -32.49
CA SER A 7 1.07 23.84 -31.25
C SER A 7 -0.39 23.35 -31.20
N ASN A 8 -1.08 23.38 -32.37
CA ASN A 8 -2.47 22.92 -32.46
C ASN A 8 -2.56 21.40 -32.45
N VAL A 9 -1.62 20.70 -33.10
CA VAL A 9 -1.57 19.24 -33.10
C VAL A 9 -1.34 18.72 -31.67
N SER A 10 -0.38 19.27 -30.94
CA SER A 10 -0.09 18.89 -29.56
C SER A 10 -1.29 19.09 -28.63
N GLN A 11 -2.03 20.18 -28.81
CA GLN A 11 -3.24 20.45 -28.00
C GLN A 11 -4.39 19.49 -28.34
N ILE A 12 -4.56 19.11 -29.61
CA ILE A 12 -5.59 18.14 -30.02
C ILE A 12 -5.25 16.76 -29.48
N VAL A 13 -3.98 16.34 -29.57
CA VAL A 13 -3.49 15.08 -29.00
C VAL A 13 -3.76 15.04 -27.50
N LEU A 14 -3.39 16.08 -26.76
CA LEU A 14 -3.58 16.15 -25.32
C LEU A 14 -5.06 16.11 -24.92
N LYS A 15 -5.93 16.84 -25.62
CA LYS A 15 -7.37 16.85 -25.36
C LYS A 15 -8.03 15.50 -25.58
N LYS A 16 -7.57 14.71 -26.55
CA LYS A 16 -8.10 13.36 -26.81
C LYS A 16 -7.49 12.30 -25.89
N PHE A 17 -6.23 12.45 -25.52
CA PHE A 17 -5.51 11.50 -24.68
C PHE A 17 -5.98 11.54 -23.21
N LEU A 18 -6.08 12.72 -22.62
CA LEU A 18 -6.26 12.91 -21.17
C LEU A 18 -7.55 12.29 -20.60
N PRO A 19 -8.74 12.46 -21.21
CA PRO A 19 -9.98 11.88 -20.65
C PRO A 19 -9.93 10.36 -20.61
N GLY A 20 -9.42 9.73 -21.68
CA GLY A 20 -9.27 8.28 -21.74
C GLY A 20 -8.24 7.77 -20.73
N PHE A 21 -7.09 8.44 -20.59
CA PHE A 21 -6.09 8.10 -19.59
C PHE A 21 -6.67 8.06 -18.17
N MET A 22 -7.41 9.09 -17.78
CA MET A 22 -8.07 9.14 -16.46
C MET A 22 -9.14 8.08 -16.30
N SER A 23 -9.81 7.68 -17.37
CA SER A 23 -10.83 6.63 -17.35
C SER A 23 -10.24 5.24 -17.10
N ASP A 24 -9.10 4.95 -17.69
CA ASP A 24 -8.50 3.61 -17.70
C ASP A 24 -7.76 3.25 -16.40
N LEU A 25 -7.45 4.26 -15.55
CA LEU A 25 -6.83 4.03 -14.24
C LEU A 25 -7.80 3.31 -13.29
N VAL A 26 -7.33 2.30 -12.56
CA VAL A 26 -8.06 1.60 -11.50
C VAL A 26 -7.39 1.82 -10.15
N LEU A 27 -6.17 1.34 -9.97
CA LEU A 27 -5.41 1.40 -8.72
C LEU A 27 -5.09 2.85 -8.34
N ALA A 28 -4.64 3.65 -9.29
CA ALA A 28 -4.30 5.05 -9.08
C ALA A 28 -5.50 5.95 -8.70
N LYS A 29 -6.74 5.48 -8.91
CA LYS A 29 -7.94 6.17 -8.42
C LYS A 29 -8.22 5.94 -6.95
N THR A 30 -7.71 4.85 -6.38
CA THR A 30 -7.94 4.49 -4.98
C THR A 30 -6.95 5.14 -4.02
N VAL A 31 -5.91 5.79 -4.53
CA VAL A 31 -4.86 6.45 -3.74
C VAL A 31 -5.25 7.89 -3.46
N ASP A 32 -4.96 8.35 -2.24
CA ASP A 32 -5.12 9.76 -1.89
C ASP A 32 -4.13 10.62 -2.70
N ARG A 33 -4.64 11.62 -3.39
CA ARG A 33 -3.87 12.52 -4.24
C ARG A 33 -3.68 13.84 -3.53
N GLN A 34 -2.50 14.03 -2.97
CA GLN A 34 -2.12 15.31 -2.40
C GLN A 34 -1.25 16.06 -3.40
N LEU A 35 -1.83 17.02 -4.09
CA LEU A 35 -1.13 17.92 -5.00
C LEU A 35 -1.13 19.31 -4.40
N LEU A 36 -0.01 19.75 -3.88
CA LEU A 36 0.17 21.12 -3.43
C LEU A 36 0.61 21.96 -4.64
N ALA A 37 -0.29 22.77 -5.12
CA ALA A 37 -0.04 23.66 -6.26
C ALA A 37 1.16 24.59 -5.95
N GLY A 38 2.21 24.48 -6.76
CA GLY A 38 3.40 25.33 -6.66
C GLY A 38 4.59 24.75 -5.89
N GLU A 39 4.49 23.57 -5.27
CA GLU A 39 5.62 22.97 -4.55
C GLU A 39 6.64 22.27 -5.47
N ILE A 40 6.22 21.82 -6.64
CA ILE A 40 7.12 21.24 -7.65
C ILE A 40 7.35 22.28 -8.74
N ASN A 41 8.47 22.95 -8.70
CA ASN A 41 8.90 23.84 -9.77
C ASN A 41 10.42 23.79 -9.90
N SER A 42 10.96 24.39 -10.97
CA SER A 42 12.41 24.44 -11.23
C SER A 42 13.24 25.07 -10.10
N SER A 43 12.61 25.81 -9.20
CA SER A 43 13.25 26.50 -8.07
C SER A 43 13.23 25.67 -6.78
N THR A 44 12.20 24.84 -6.55
CA THR A 44 12.01 24.03 -5.32
C THR A 44 12.49 22.60 -5.45
N GLY A 45 12.81 22.14 -6.67
CA GLY A 45 13.29 20.78 -6.94
C GLY A 45 12.16 19.78 -7.20
N ASP A 46 12.51 18.50 -7.13
CA ASP A 46 11.70 17.34 -7.52
C ASP A 46 11.04 16.60 -6.33
N SER A 47 11.10 17.16 -5.14
CA SER A 47 10.60 16.51 -3.92
C SER A 47 9.57 17.35 -3.18
N VAL A 48 8.53 16.66 -2.69
CA VAL A 48 7.45 17.24 -1.87
C VAL A 48 7.41 16.54 -0.53
N SER A 49 7.29 17.31 0.55
CA SER A 49 7.24 16.78 1.91
C SER A 49 5.89 17.07 2.56
N PHE A 50 5.24 16.03 3.06
CA PHE A 50 3.98 16.08 3.77
C PHE A 50 4.20 15.85 5.27
N LYS A 51 3.57 16.66 6.11
CA LYS A 51 3.65 16.46 7.57
C LYS A 51 2.82 15.25 7.98
N ARG A 52 3.38 14.44 8.86
CA ARG A 52 2.63 13.36 9.51
C ARG A 52 1.73 13.92 10.60
N PRO A 53 0.54 13.34 10.82
CA PRO A 53 -0.37 13.79 11.87
C PRO A 53 0.28 13.61 13.25
N HIS A 54 0.01 14.57 14.14
CA HIS A 54 0.42 14.51 15.53
C HIS A 54 -0.54 13.64 16.34
N GLN A 55 -0.02 12.96 17.35
CA GLN A 55 -0.79 12.17 18.29
C GLN A 55 -0.60 12.70 19.71
N PHE A 56 -1.70 12.71 20.48
CA PHE A 56 -1.72 13.18 21.85
C PHE A 56 -2.41 12.18 22.75
N SER A 57 -1.95 12.10 24.00
CA SER A 57 -2.65 11.40 25.07
C SER A 57 -3.39 12.38 25.97
N SER A 58 -4.55 11.98 26.47
CA SER A 58 -5.29 12.77 27.45
C SER A 58 -4.80 12.47 28.87
N LEU A 59 -4.70 13.51 29.68
CA LEU A 59 -4.43 13.39 31.11
C LEU A 59 -5.74 13.57 31.88
N ARG A 60 -5.95 12.73 32.88
CA ARG A 60 -7.11 12.81 33.76
C ARG A 60 -6.61 13.00 35.19
N THR A 61 -6.88 14.16 35.76
CA THR A 61 -6.55 14.49 37.15
C THR A 61 -7.82 14.92 37.91
N PRO A 62 -7.98 14.56 39.18
CA PRO A 62 -9.20 14.94 39.93
C PRO A 62 -9.40 16.44 40.06
N THR A 63 -8.30 17.22 40.07
CA THR A 63 -8.31 18.67 40.29
C THR A 63 -8.08 19.48 39.01
N GLY A 64 -7.73 18.81 37.87
CA GLY A 64 -7.31 19.50 36.65
C GLY A 64 -5.87 20.02 36.70
N ASP A 65 -5.16 19.85 37.81
CA ASP A 65 -3.76 20.24 37.95
C ASP A 65 -2.85 19.23 37.23
N ILE A 66 -2.07 19.71 36.25
CA ILE A 66 -1.13 18.94 35.44
C ILE A 66 0.34 19.32 35.70
N SER A 67 0.63 20.10 36.75
CA SER A 67 1.97 20.60 37.04
C SER A 67 3.00 19.50 37.26
N GLY A 68 2.60 18.39 37.89
CA GLY A 68 3.44 17.22 38.13
C GLY A 68 3.30 16.07 37.12
N GLN A 69 2.59 16.27 36.02
CA GLN A 69 2.32 15.21 35.04
C GLN A 69 3.24 15.34 33.81
N ASN A 70 3.54 14.19 33.20
CA ASN A 70 4.26 14.17 31.92
C ASN A 70 3.38 14.76 30.81
N LYS A 71 3.87 15.79 30.16
CA LYS A 71 3.20 16.46 29.04
C LYS A 71 3.56 15.79 27.72
N ASN A 72 2.61 15.83 26.77
CA ASN A 72 2.87 15.32 25.42
C ASN A 72 3.97 16.13 24.71
N ASN A 73 5.01 15.46 24.22
CA ASN A 73 6.00 16.08 23.37
C ASN A 73 5.48 16.17 21.93
N LEU A 74 5.59 17.34 21.34
CA LEU A 74 5.26 17.56 19.94
C LEU A 74 6.44 17.18 19.05
N ILE A 75 6.36 16.03 18.38
CA ILE A 75 7.37 15.55 17.47
C ILE A 75 6.79 15.60 16.05
N SER A 76 7.36 16.45 15.20
CA SER A 76 6.96 16.57 13.79
C SER A 76 7.72 15.58 12.94
N GLY A 77 6.98 14.67 12.30
CA GLY A 77 7.49 13.78 11.24
C GLY A 77 7.04 14.25 9.87
N LYS A 78 7.75 13.82 8.84
CA LYS A 78 7.40 14.10 7.44
C LYS A 78 7.45 12.82 6.61
N ALA A 79 6.64 12.78 5.56
CA ALA A 79 6.77 11.84 4.46
C ALA A 79 7.22 12.64 3.23
N THR A 80 8.25 12.19 2.54
CA THR A 80 8.79 12.87 1.37
C THR A 80 8.50 12.03 0.14
N GLY A 81 7.74 12.60 -0.81
CA GLY A 81 7.57 12.08 -2.15
C GLY A 81 8.57 12.73 -3.10
N ARG A 82 9.12 11.96 -4.01
CA ARG A 82 10.03 12.45 -5.05
C ARG A 82 9.49 12.07 -6.42
N VAL A 83 9.62 12.98 -7.39
CA VAL A 83 9.31 12.66 -8.78
C VAL A 83 10.30 11.62 -9.27
N GLY A 84 9.79 10.47 -9.68
CA GLY A 84 10.56 9.34 -10.17
C GLY A 84 10.86 9.42 -11.67
N ASN A 85 10.93 8.26 -12.31
CA ASN A 85 11.21 8.12 -13.72
C ASN A 85 10.01 8.55 -14.59
N TYR A 86 10.29 8.99 -15.81
CA TYR A 86 9.26 9.25 -16.82
C TYR A 86 8.88 7.95 -17.53
N ILE A 87 7.59 7.67 -17.63
CA ILE A 87 7.08 6.60 -18.48
C ILE A 87 6.88 7.18 -19.88
N THR A 88 7.62 6.68 -20.85
CA THR A 88 7.60 7.19 -22.22
C THR A 88 7.35 6.07 -23.20
N VAL A 89 6.38 6.25 -24.09
CA VAL A 89 6.14 5.38 -25.24
C VAL A 89 6.51 6.16 -26.51
N ALA A 90 7.55 5.72 -27.17
CA ALA A 90 7.99 6.32 -28.43
C ALA A 90 7.24 5.69 -29.61
N VAL A 91 6.65 6.52 -30.46
CA VAL A 91 5.98 6.11 -31.69
C VAL A 91 6.62 6.89 -32.84
N GLU A 92 7.16 6.18 -33.79
CA GLU A 92 7.78 6.77 -35.00
C GLU A 92 6.81 6.65 -36.19
N TYR A 93 6.56 7.76 -36.89
CA TYR A 93 5.71 7.78 -38.07
C TYR A 93 6.28 8.72 -39.13
N GLN A 94 5.99 8.45 -40.42
CA GLN A 94 6.47 9.27 -41.50
C GLN A 94 5.52 10.44 -41.77
N GLN A 95 6.05 11.58 -42.18
CA GLN A 95 5.29 12.83 -42.44
C GLN A 95 4.13 12.66 -43.47
N LEU A 96 4.29 11.75 -44.43
CA LEU A 96 3.24 11.45 -45.39
C LEU A 96 2.02 10.75 -44.74
N GLU A 97 2.27 9.93 -43.73
CA GLU A 97 1.21 9.25 -42.96
C GLU A 97 0.47 10.20 -42.04
N GLU A 98 1.12 11.27 -41.58
CA GLU A 98 0.53 12.28 -40.70
C GLU A 98 -0.65 13.01 -41.36
N ALA A 99 -0.49 13.40 -42.63
CA ALA A 99 -1.53 14.10 -43.38
C ALA A 99 -2.76 13.21 -43.67
N ILE A 100 -2.57 11.92 -43.81
CA ILE A 100 -3.63 10.97 -44.17
C ILE A 100 -4.37 10.43 -42.93
N LYS A 101 -3.66 10.32 -41.81
CA LYS A 101 -4.15 9.63 -40.59
C LYS A 101 -4.60 10.53 -39.45
N LEU A 102 -4.68 11.85 -39.64
CA LEU A 102 -5.13 12.78 -38.60
C LEU A 102 -6.54 12.44 -38.09
N ASN A 103 -7.38 11.82 -38.92
CA ASN A 103 -8.70 11.32 -38.57
C ASN A 103 -8.66 10.00 -37.75
N GLN A 104 -7.57 9.24 -37.84
CA GLN A 104 -7.37 7.96 -37.09
C GLN A 104 -6.48 8.13 -35.85
N LEU A 105 -6.22 9.37 -35.44
CA LEU A 105 -5.36 9.67 -34.31
C LEU A 105 -5.78 8.94 -33.02
N GLU A 106 -7.07 8.76 -32.82
CA GLU A 106 -7.60 8.08 -31.63
C GLU A 106 -7.29 6.58 -31.62
N GLU A 107 -7.32 5.92 -32.77
CA GLU A 107 -6.93 4.51 -32.92
C GLU A 107 -5.45 4.28 -32.63
N ILE A 108 -4.59 5.25 -32.99
CA ILE A 108 -3.15 5.20 -32.69
C ILE A 108 -2.86 5.52 -31.22
N LEU A 109 -3.57 6.48 -30.64
CA LEU A 109 -3.33 6.91 -29.27
C LEU A 109 -3.89 5.94 -28.23
N ALA A 110 -4.93 5.18 -28.55
CA ALA A 110 -5.55 4.26 -27.60
C ALA A 110 -4.57 3.17 -27.07
N PRO A 111 -3.83 2.43 -27.92
CA PRO A 111 -2.84 1.45 -27.44
C PRO A 111 -1.65 2.08 -26.72
N VAL A 112 -1.22 3.29 -27.11
CA VAL A 112 -0.16 4.04 -26.41
C VAL A 112 -0.62 4.40 -24.99
N ARG A 113 -1.83 4.91 -24.87
CA ARG A 113 -2.46 5.23 -23.59
C ARG A 113 -2.57 4.00 -22.69
N GLN A 114 -3.08 2.89 -23.23
CA GLN A 114 -3.22 1.65 -22.50
C GLN A 114 -1.88 1.13 -21.99
N ARG A 115 -0.80 1.25 -22.78
CA ARG A 115 0.54 0.85 -22.35
C ARG A 115 1.04 1.70 -21.19
N ILE A 116 0.91 3.02 -21.26
CA ILE A 116 1.33 3.93 -20.19
C ILE A 116 0.53 3.67 -18.91
N VAL A 117 -0.79 3.46 -19.01
CA VAL A 117 -1.64 3.12 -17.88
C VAL A 117 -1.20 1.80 -17.25
N THR A 118 -0.97 0.77 -18.05
CA THR A 118 -0.55 -0.54 -17.55
C THR A 118 0.79 -0.46 -16.81
N ASP A 119 1.77 0.24 -17.35
CA ASP A 119 3.08 0.40 -16.71
C ASP A 119 2.96 1.17 -15.39
N LEU A 120 2.18 2.26 -15.36
CA LEU A 120 1.93 3.05 -14.16
C LEU A 120 1.22 2.23 -13.07
N GLU A 121 0.15 1.52 -13.43
CA GLU A 121 -0.63 0.68 -12.50
C GLU A 121 0.23 -0.48 -11.93
N THR A 122 1.05 -1.10 -12.76
CA THR A 122 1.95 -2.18 -12.34
C THR A 122 3.05 -1.67 -11.41
N GLU A 123 3.66 -0.53 -11.72
CA GLU A 123 4.69 0.08 -10.86
C GLU A 123 4.09 0.49 -9.50
N LEU A 124 2.89 1.10 -9.51
CA LEU A 124 2.17 1.44 -8.30
C LEU A 124 1.83 0.20 -7.46
N ALA A 125 1.37 -0.88 -8.11
CA ALA A 125 1.06 -2.14 -7.44
C ALA A 125 2.29 -2.76 -6.77
N HIS A 126 3.44 -2.76 -7.45
CA HIS A 126 4.72 -3.21 -6.86
C HIS A 126 5.14 -2.34 -5.68
N PHE A 127 5.00 -1.02 -5.79
CA PHE A 127 5.30 -0.11 -4.69
C PHE A 127 4.40 -0.39 -3.47
N MET A 128 3.10 -0.55 -3.67
CA MET A 128 2.15 -0.86 -2.59
C MET A 128 2.46 -2.21 -1.94
N MET A 129 2.78 -3.23 -2.72
CA MET A 129 3.15 -4.55 -2.23
C MET A 129 4.42 -4.52 -1.37
N ASN A 130 5.45 -3.76 -1.78
CA ASN A 130 6.73 -3.71 -1.08
C ASN A 130 6.70 -2.82 0.18
N ASN A 131 5.73 -1.91 0.30
CA ASN A 131 5.64 -0.97 1.41
C ASN A 131 4.41 -1.16 2.31
N GLY A 132 3.46 -2.00 1.94
CA GLY A 132 2.26 -2.28 2.72
C GLY A 132 2.57 -3.12 3.95
N ALA A 133 2.49 -2.54 5.15
CA ALA A 133 2.86 -3.20 6.41
C ALA A 133 1.76 -4.09 7.00
N LEU A 134 0.51 -3.77 6.71
CA LEU A 134 -0.63 -4.48 7.29
C LEU A 134 -0.96 -5.70 6.44
N SER A 135 -0.89 -6.89 7.01
CA SER A 135 -1.31 -8.12 6.34
C SER A 135 -2.18 -8.99 7.25
N LEU A 136 -3.20 -9.58 6.66
CA LEU A 136 -4.06 -10.57 7.27
C LEU A 136 -4.14 -11.81 6.38
N GLY A 137 -4.33 -12.96 7.01
CA GLY A 137 -4.37 -14.23 6.29
C GLY A 137 -3.05 -14.98 6.32
N SER A 138 -2.94 -16.01 5.50
CA SER A 138 -1.74 -16.85 5.36
C SER A 138 -1.21 -16.76 3.95
N PRO A 139 0.12 -16.72 3.76
CA PRO A 139 0.73 -16.74 2.43
C PRO A 139 0.23 -17.92 1.61
N ASN A 140 0.10 -17.74 0.29
CA ASN A 140 -0.36 -18.75 -0.66
C ASN A 140 -1.77 -19.32 -0.41
N THR A 141 -2.54 -18.72 0.49
CA THR A 141 -3.94 -19.10 0.69
C THR A 141 -4.82 -18.14 -0.10
N PRO A 142 -5.52 -18.60 -1.14
CA PRO A 142 -6.40 -17.74 -1.93
C PRO A 142 -7.60 -17.29 -1.10
N ILE A 143 -8.06 -16.07 -1.37
CA ILE A 143 -9.31 -15.54 -0.83
C ILE A 143 -10.46 -16.34 -1.43
N THR A 144 -11.29 -16.97 -0.60
CA THR A 144 -12.40 -17.82 -1.03
C THR A 144 -13.72 -17.51 -0.36
N LYS A 145 -13.71 -16.76 0.75
CA LYS A 145 -14.90 -16.50 1.55
C LYS A 145 -15.13 -15.01 1.73
N TRP A 146 -16.38 -14.64 1.89
CA TRP A 146 -16.78 -13.30 2.29
C TRP A 146 -16.06 -12.83 3.57
N SER A 147 -15.89 -13.74 4.54
CA SER A 147 -15.21 -13.43 5.80
C SER A 147 -13.76 -12.96 5.63
N ASP A 148 -13.07 -13.42 4.59
CA ASP A 148 -11.67 -13.09 4.35
C ASP A 148 -11.53 -11.59 4.01
N VAL A 149 -12.48 -11.06 3.23
CA VAL A 149 -12.54 -9.63 2.89
C VAL A 149 -13.08 -8.81 4.07
N ALA A 150 -14.14 -9.27 4.72
CA ALA A 150 -14.78 -8.57 5.83
C ALA A 150 -13.85 -8.44 7.05
N GLN A 151 -13.00 -9.43 7.33
CA GLN A 151 -11.98 -9.34 8.39
C GLN A 151 -10.97 -8.23 8.12
N THR A 152 -10.56 -8.03 6.86
CA THR A 152 -9.65 -6.94 6.51
C THR A 152 -10.29 -5.58 6.74
N ALA A 153 -11.56 -5.42 6.38
CA ALA A 153 -12.32 -4.20 6.67
C ALA A 153 -12.43 -3.92 8.16
N SER A 154 -12.76 -4.95 8.93
CA SER A 154 -12.88 -4.86 10.38
C SER A 154 -11.56 -4.49 11.06
N PHE A 155 -10.45 -5.08 10.58
CA PHE A 155 -9.12 -4.77 11.08
C PHE A 155 -8.72 -3.31 10.84
N LEU A 156 -8.97 -2.78 9.63
CA LEU A 156 -8.70 -1.37 9.34
C LEU A 156 -9.51 -0.43 10.23
N LYS A 157 -10.79 -0.73 10.46
CA LYS A 157 -11.66 0.06 11.34
C LYS A 157 -11.20 0.00 12.81
N ASP A 158 -10.83 -1.19 13.28
CA ASP A 158 -10.37 -1.40 14.65
C ASP A 158 -8.99 -0.74 14.87
N LEU A 159 -8.13 -0.71 13.88
CA LEU A 159 -6.86 0.03 13.91
C LEU A 159 -7.07 1.55 14.06
N GLY A 160 -8.26 2.06 13.71
CA GLY A 160 -8.60 3.48 13.78
C GLY A 160 -8.48 4.23 12.47
N VAL A 161 -8.46 3.51 11.34
CA VAL A 161 -8.61 4.13 10.01
C VAL A 161 -10.04 4.65 9.88
N ASN A 162 -10.19 5.94 9.56
CA ASN A 162 -11.50 6.57 9.42
C ASN A 162 -12.39 5.80 8.43
N GLU A 163 -13.68 5.80 8.69
CA GLU A 163 -14.70 5.28 7.78
C GLU A 163 -14.82 6.18 6.53
N GLY A 164 -13.79 6.12 5.71
CA GLY A 164 -13.77 6.70 4.38
C GLY A 164 -14.10 5.66 3.31
N GLU A 165 -13.92 6.00 2.06
CA GLU A 165 -13.98 5.05 0.97
C GLU A 165 -12.75 4.13 1.02
N ASN A 166 -12.90 2.97 1.65
CA ASN A 166 -11.89 1.91 1.60
C ASN A 166 -12.10 1.04 0.35
N TYR A 167 -11.03 0.75 -0.35
CA TYR A 167 -11.06 -0.01 -1.59
C TYR A 167 -10.35 -1.35 -1.42
N ALA A 168 -10.93 -2.40 -1.96
CA ALA A 168 -10.29 -3.70 -2.17
C ALA A 168 -10.08 -3.90 -3.67
N VAL A 169 -8.84 -3.90 -4.11
CA VAL A 169 -8.50 -4.21 -5.49
C VAL A 169 -8.04 -5.65 -5.57
N MET A 170 -8.68 -6.46 -6.40
CA MET A 170 -8.41 -7.88 -6.51
C MET A 170 -8.25 -8.31 -7.97
N ASP A 171 -7.58 -9.43 -8.16
CA ASP A 171 -7.47 -10.06 -9.47
C ASP A 171 -8.80 -10.73 -9.90
N PRO A 172 -9.04 -10.90 -11.20
CA PRO A 172 -10.28 -11.49 -11.69
C PRO A 172 -10.54 -12.91 -11.17
N TRP A 173 -9.51 -13.71 -10.92
CA TRP A 173 -9.65 -15.07 -10.39
C TRP A 173 -10.13 -15.05 -8.92
N SER A 174 -9.65 -14.13 -8.09
CA SER A 174 -10.16 -13.95 -6.74
C SER A 174 -11.59 -13.44 -6.72
N ALA A 175 -11.94 -12.52 -7.62
CA ALA A 175 -13.31 -12.06 -7.79
C ALA A 175 -14.27 -13.20 -8.20
N GLN A 176 -13.84 -14.05 -9.13
CA GLN A 176 -14.61 -15.22 -9.57
C GLN A 176 -14.82 -16.22 -8.43
N ARG A 177 -13.79 -16.52 -7.62
CA ARG A 177 -13.94 -17.42 -6.45
C ARG A 177 -14.91 -16.86 -5.40
N LEU A 178 -14.87 -15.55 -5.15
CA LEU A 178 -15.81 -14.89 -4.24
C LEU A 178 -17.24 -14.87 -4.82
N ALA A 179 -17.40 -14.70 -6.12
CA ALA A 179 -18.68 -14.81 -6.78
C ALA A 179 -19.26 -16.24 -6.68
N ASP A 180 -18.42 -17.27 -6.87
CA ASP A 180 -18.78 -18.65 -6.69
C ASP A 180 -19.27 -18.95 -5.26
N ALA A 181 -18.57 -18.43 -4.26
CA ALA A 181 -18.98 -18.56 -2.86
C ALA A 181 -20.36 -17.92 -2.58
N GLN A 182 -20.76 -16.88 -3.33
CA GLN A 182 -22.08 -16.26 -3.20
C GLN A 182 -23.21 -17.10 -3.82
N THR A 183 -22.93 -17.87 -4.87
CA THR A 183 -23.95 -18.71 -5.51
C THR A 183 -24.50 -19.77 -4.57
N GLY A 184 -23.73 -20.18 -3.56
CA GLY A 184 -24.19 -21.08 -2.48
C GLY A 184 -25.01 -20.42 -1.38
N LEU A 185 -25.11 -19.09 -1.37
CA LEU A 185 -25.87 -18.34 -0.38
C LEU A 185 -27.28 -18.05 -0.94
N HIS A 186 -28.26 -18.82 -0.56
CA HIS A 186 -29.67 -18.63 -0.99
C HIS A 186 -30.33 -17.32 -0.48
N ALA A 187 -29.54 -16.29 -0.14
CA ALA A 187 -29.99 -15.16 0.65
C ALA A 187 -30.61 -13.99 -0.16
N SER A 188 -30.35 -13.88 -1.46
CA SER A 188 -30.92 -12.81 -2.30
C SER A 188 -30.81 -13.15 -3.79
N ASP A 189 -31.93 -13.20 -4.49
CA ASP A 189 -31.99 -13.48 -5.91
C ASP A 189 -31.12 -12.54 -6.76
N GLN A 190 -31.03 -11.26 -6.37
CA GLN A 190 -30.28 -10.27 -7.13
C GLN A 190 -28.76 -10.44 -7.00
N LEU A 191 -28.25 -10.75 -5.81
CA LEU A 191 -26.81 -10.98 -5.58
C LEU A 191 -26.33 -12.25 -6.25
N VAL A 192 -27.10 -13.34 -6.10
CA VAL A 192 -26.85 -14.63 -6.73
C VAL A 192 -26.92 -14.51 -8.25
N ARG A 193 -27.88 -13.76 -8.76
CA ARG A 193 -28.07 -13.55 -10.21
C ARG A 193 -26.88 -12.79 -10.82
N THR A 194 -26.41 -11.70 -10.18
CA THR A 194 -25.25 -10.94 -10.64
C THR A 194 -23.96 -11.78 -10.61
N ALA A 195 -23.77 -12.57 -9.56
CA ALA A 195 -22.61 -13.47 -9.46
C ALA A 195 -22.66 -14.55 -10.54
N TRP A 196 -23.83 -15.11 -10.80
CA TRP A 196 -24.03 -16.14 -11.80
C TRP A 196 -23.89 -15.63 -13.25
N GLU A 197 -24.48 -14.47 -13.56
CA GLU A 197 -24.49 -13.93 -14.92
C GLU A 197 -23.14 -13.32 -15.31
N ASN A 198 -22.46 -12.65 -14.39
CA ASN A 198 -21.29 -11.82 -14.70
C ASN A 198 -19.99 -12.27 -14.01
N ALA A 199 -20.01 -13.32 -13.20
CA ALA A 199 -18.89 -13.73 -12.35
C ALA A 199 -18.29 -12.57 -11.53
N GLN A 200 -19.14 -11.63 -11.09
CA GLN A 200 -18.77 -10.42 -10.37
C GLN A 200 -19.38 -10.39 -8.98
N ILE A 201 -18.67 -9.75 -8.07
CA ILE A 201 -19.16 -9.42 -6.74
C ILE A 201 -19.76 -7.99 -6.75
N PRO A 202 -20.66 -7.66 -5.81
CA PRO A 202 -21.18 -6.32 -5.67
C PRO A 202 -20.08 -5.30 -5.44
N THR A 203 -20.28 -4.07 -5.90
CA THR A 203 -19.31 -2.96 -5.69
C THR A 203 -19.01 -2.74 -4.20
N ASN A 204 -20.01 -2.91 -3.32
CA ASN A 204 -19.81 -2.88 -1.87
C ASN A 204 -19.83 -4.32 -1.34
N PHE A 205 -18.68 -4.83 -0.93
CA PHE A 205 -18.52 -6.19 -0.48
C PHE A 205 -17.76 -6.22 0.85
N GLY A 206 -18.35 -6.80 1.90
CA GLY A 206 -17.70 -6.91 3.20
C GLY A 206 -17.36 -5.58 3.88
N GLY A 207 -18.07 -4.48 3.54
CA GLY A 207 -17.81 -3.15 4.07
C GLY A 207 -16.70 -2.37 3.36
N ILE A 208 -16.25 -2.86 2.21
CA ILE A 208 -15.21 -2.26 1.36
C ILE A 208 -15.75 -2.17 -0.07
N ARG A 209 -15.30 -1.16 -0.81
CA ARG A 209 -15.59 -1.04 -2.24
C ARG A 209 -14.67 -1.94 -3.06
N ALA A 210 -15.24 -2.94 -3.71
CA ALA A 210 -14.48 -3.92 -4.50
C ALA A 210 -14.25 -3.42 -5.93
N LEU A 211 -13.01 -3.50 -6.38
CA LEU A 211 -12.57 -3.19 -7.74
C LEU A 211 -11.75 -4.36 -8.28
N MET A 212 -11.75 -4.56 -9.59
CA MET A 212 -10.93 -5.55 -10.26
C MET A 212 -9.84 -4.88 -11.08
N SER A 213 -8.63 -5.42 -11.02
CA SER A 213 -7.51 -4.96 -11.86
C SER A 213 -6.66 -6.16 -12.28
N ASN A 214 -6.22 -6.12 -13.55
CA ASN A 214 -5.26 -7.09 -14.10
C ASN A 214 -3.81 -6.67 -13.84
N GLY A 215 -3.57 -5.44 -13.37
CA GLY A 215 -2.25 -4.87 -13.12
C GLY A 215 -1.70 -5.12 -11.71
N LEU A 216 -2.25 -6.11 -10.97
CA LEU A 216 -1.75 -6.42 -9.64
C LEU A 216 -0.37 -7.07 -9.69
N ALA A 217 0.50 -6.65 -8.76
CA ALA A 217 1.84 -7.19 -8.64
C ALA A 217 1.84 -8.64 -8.19
N SER A 218 2.66 -9.46 -8.82
CA SER A 218 3.00 -10.81 -8.37
C SER A 218 4.48 -10.88 -8.01
N ARG A 219 4.81 -11.75 -7.05
CA ARG A 219 6.20 -11.95 -6.63
C ARG A 219 6.49 -13.41 -6.35
N THR A 220 7.77 -13.75 -6.41
CA THR A 220 8.26 -15.02 -5.91
C THR A 220 8.76 -14.82 -4.49
N GLN A 221 8.26 -15.62 -3.56
CA GLN A 221 8.70 -15.61 -2.16
C GLN A 221 10.18 -15.96 -2.05
N GLY A 222 10.88 -15.42 -1.03
CA GLY A 222 12.24 -15.79 -0.71
C GLY A 222 12.38 -17.27 -0.32
N ALA A 223 13.59 -17.80 -0.47
CA ALA A 223 13.93 -19.19 -0.13
C ALA A 223 14.18 -19.35 1.38
N PHE A 224 13.23 -18.87 2.20
CA PHE A 224 13.41 -18.90 3.66
C PHE A 224 13.36 -20.32 4.22
N GLY A 225 14.14 -20.56 5.29
CA GLY A 225 14.16 -21.80 6.05
C GLY A 225 14.74 -21.56 7.45
N GLY A 226 14.44 -22.47 8.38
CA GLY A 226 14.84 -22.34 9.77
C GLY A 226 13.74 -21.69 10.65
N THR A 227 14.08 -21.45 11.90
CA THR A 227 13.19 -20.78 12.87
C THR A 227 13.81 -19.44 13.23
N LEU A 228 13.23 -18.36 12.70
CA LEU A 228 13.78 -17.03 12.91
C LEU A 228 13.42 -16.47 14.28
N THR A 229 14.41 -15.87 14.92
CA THR A 229 14.26 -15.07 16.14
C THR A 229 15.01 -13.74 15.97
N VAL A 230 14.62 -12.73 16.74
CA VAL A 230 15.31 -11.44 16.73
C VAL A 230 16.64 -11.58 17.45
N LYS A 231 17.76 -11.35 16.75
CA LYS A 231 19.11 -11.46 17.32
C LYS A 231 19.41 -10.32 18.28
N THR A 232 19.04 -9.10 17.87
CA THR A 232 19.24 -7.89 18.68
C THR A 232 17.98 -7.08 18.63
N GLN A 233 17.43 -6.79 19.81
CA GLN A 233 16.20 -6.00 19.94
C GLN A 233 16.40 -4.60 19.37
N PRO A 234 15.70 -4.20 18.32
CA PRO A 234 15.83 -2.86 17.76
C PRO A 234 15.13 -1.85 18.67
N THR A 235 15.80 -0.75 18.96
CA THR A 235 15.15 0.39 19.64
C THR A 235 14.42 1.24 18.62
N VAL A 236 13.09 1.14 18.60
CA VAL A 236 12.27 1.84 17.63
C VAL A 236 11.42 2.88 18.35
N THR A 237 11.92 4.13 18.39
CA THR A 237 11.18 5.28 18.89
C THR A 237 10.60 6.10 17.74
N TYR A 238 9.51 6.81 17.95
CA TYR A 238 8.92 7.65 16.90
C TYR A 238 9.92 8.68 16.38
N ASN A 239 10.74 9.27 17.22
CA ASN A 239 11.73 10.25 16.83
C ASN A 239 12.80 9.69 15.87
N ALA A 240 13.17 8.43 16.01
CA ALA A 240 14.15 7.77 15.14
C ALA A 240 13.59 7.46 13.74
N VAL A 241 12.29 7.16 13.65
CA VAL A 241 11.67 6.65 12.42
C VAL A 241 10.66 7.60 11.77
N LYS A 242 10.42 8.77 12.35
CA LYS A 242 9.39 9.74 11.96
C LYS A 242 9.43 10.17 10.48
N ASP A 243 10.58 10.12 9.85
CA ASP A 243 10.78 10.58 8.48
C ASP A 243 10.85 9.41 7.47
N SER A 244 11.49 8.30 7.81
CA SER A 244 11.61 7.12 6.93
C SER A 244 10.44 6.14 7.07
N TYR A 245 9.92 5.99 8.28
CA TYR A 245 8.92 4.97 8.65
C TYR A 245 9.35 3.53 8.31
N GLN A 246 10.65 3.27 8.40
CA GLN A 246 11.30 1.98 8.20
C GLN A 246 12.23 1.70 9.37
N PHE A 247 12.48 0.43 9.64
CA PHE A 247 13.46 0.00 10.63
C PHE A 247 14.24 -1.21 10.12
N THR A 248 15.45 -1.38 10.64
CA THR A 248 16.32 -2.51 10.32
C THR A 248 16.42 -3.42 11.53
N VAL A 249 16.33 -4.72 11.30
CA VAL A 249 16.46 -5.74 12.34
C VAL A 249 17.36 -6.88 11.83
N THR A 250 18.17 -7.43 12.73
CA THR A 250 18.94 -8.63 12.47
C THR A 250 18.22 -9.83 13.08
N LEU A 251 17.88 -10.78 12.24
CA LEU A 251 17.25 -12.05 12.59
C LEU A 251 18.31 -13.15 12.61
N THR A 252 18.16 -14.12 13.49
CA THR A 252 19.04 -15.30 13.57
C THR A 252 18.22 -16.59 13.49
N GLY A 253 18.90 -17.71 13.24
CA GLY A 253 18.24 -19.02 13.08
C GLY A 253 17.80 -19.32 11.65
N ALA A 254 18.26 -18.53 10.68
CA ALA A 254 18.07 -18.81 9.25
C ALA A 254 18.94 -19.97 8.78
N THR A 255 18.53 -20.61 7.68
CA THR A 255 19.45 -21.48 6.93
C THR A 255 20.63 -20.66 6.43
N ALA A 256 21.85 -21.11 6.74
CA ALA A 256 23.07 -20.37 6.44
C ALA A 256 23.36 -20.27 4.93
N SER A 257 23.96 -19.16 4.52
CA SER A 257 24.48 -18.92 3.16
C SER A 257 23.44 -19.06 2.03
N VAL A 258 22.21 -18.65 2.27
CA VAL A 258 21.14 -18.64 1.27
C VAL A 258 21.05 -17.27 0.61
N THR A 259 21.20 -17.24 -0.71
CA THR A 259 20.95 -16.03 -1.51
C THR A 259 19.45 -15.85 -1.76
N GLY A 260 18.94 -14.64 -1.58
CA GLY A 260 17.50 -14.35 -1.70
C GLY A 260 16.68 -15.06 -0.61
N PHE A 261 17.21 -15.12 0.61
CA PHE A 261 16.55 -15.72 1.76
C PHE A 261 15.21 -15.04 2.05
N LEU A 262 15.17 -13.72 2.04
CA LEU A 262 13.96 -12.90 2.01
C LEU A 262 14.00 -11.98 0.79
N LYS A 263 12.87 -11.76 0.17
CA LYS A 263 12.72 -10.87 -0.98
C LYS A 263 11.82 -9.67 -0.67
N ALA A 264 12.02 -8.60 -1.41
CA ALA A 264 11.14 -7.42 -1.32
C ALA A 264 9.67 -7.81 -1.47
N GLY A 265 8.83 -7.33 -0.55
CA GLY A 265 7.43 -7.69 -0.45
C GLY A 265 7.13 -8.90 0.45
N ASP A 266 8.12 -9.66 0.91
CA ASP A 266 7.88 -10.73 1.89
C ASP A 266 7.35 -10.17 3.20
N GLN A 267 6.42 -10.90 3.81
CA GLN A 267 5.79 -10.51 5.07
C GLN A 267 6.46 -11.20 6.25
N VAL A 268 6.85 -10.43 7.24
CA VAL A 268 7.40 -10.92 8.51
C VAL A 268 6.39 -10.66 9.61
N LYS A 269 6.07 -11.69 10.39
CA LYS A 269 5.14 -11.63 11.51
C LYS A 269 5.89 -11.84 12.83
N PHE A 270 5.75 -10.90 13.75
CA PHE A 270 6.32 -10.97 15.09
C PHE A 270 5.27 -11.52 16.07
N THR A 271 5.45 -12.74 16.54
CA THR A 271 4.40 -13.50 17.26
C THR A 271 4.05 -12.95 18.62
N ASN A 272 4.99 -12.29 19.29
CA ASN A 272 4.81 -11.76 20.64
C ASN A 272 4.53 -10.26 20.70
N THR A 273 4.50 -9.58 19.57
CA THR A 273 4.26 -8.14 19.45
C THR A 273 2.92 -7.92 18.78
N TYR A 274 2.05 -7.11 19.35
CA TYR A 274 0.67 -6.95 18.88
C TYR A 274 0.41 -5.52 18.45
N TRP A 275 -0.41 -5.34 17.40
CA TRP A 275 -0.88 -4.05 16.96
C TRP A 275 -1.72 -3.36 18.02
N LEU A 276 -1.56 -2.04 18.15
CA LEU A 276 -2.37 -1.19 19.01
C LEU A 276 -3.32 -0.33 18.16
N GLN A 277 -4.51 -0.12 18.69
CA GLN A 277 -5.42 0.89 18.16
C GLN A 277 -4.79 2.28 18.29
N GLN A 278 -4.89 3.08 17.24
CA GLN A 278 -4.18 4.36 17.17
C GLN A 278 -4.58 5.37 18.24
N GLN A 279 -5.84 5.38 18.64
CA GLN A 279 -6.38 6.36 19.60
C GLN A 279 -6.33 5.86 21.04
N THR A 280 -6.81 4.64 21.30
CA THR A 280 -6.94 4.10 22.65
C THR A 280 -5.68 3.43 23.17
N LYS A 281 -4.73 3.10 22.27
CA LYS A 281 -3.49 2.35 22.58
C LYS A 281 -3.74 0.99 23.24
N GLN A 282 -4.90 0.40 22.97
CA GLN A 282 -5.22 -0.96 23.39
C GLN A 282 -4.84 -1.97 22.28
N ALA A 283 -4.43 -3.18 22.70
CA ALA A 283 -4.10 -4.24 21.74
C ALA A 283 -5.34 -4.65 20.95
N LEU A 284 -5.14 -4.92 19.66
CA LEU A 284 -6.20 -5.38 18.76
C LEU A 284 -6.41 -6.88 18.88
N TYR A 285 -7.67 -7.30 18.85
CA TYR A 285 -8.05 -8.71 18.95
C TYR A 285 -9.01 -9.12 17.83
N ASN A 286 -8.79 -10.31 17.28
CA ASN A 286 -9.79 -11.01 16.49
C ASN A 286 -10.41 -12.11 17.37
N GLY A 287 -11.57 -11.82 17.96
CA GLY A 287 -12.14 -12.66 19.01
C GLY A 287 -11.25 -12.68 20.25
N ALA A 288 -10.74 -13.86 20.62
CA ALA A 288 -9.83 -14.04 21.76
C ALA A 288 -8.33 -13.97 21.34
N THR A 289 -8.02 -13.86 20.06
CA THR A 289 -6.64 -13.93 19.55
C THR A 289 -6.11 -12.52 19.28
N PRO A 290 -5.01 -12.09 19.93
CA PRO A 290 -4.42 -10.81 19.66
C PRO A 290 -3.80 -10.79 18.25
N ILE A 291 -3.93 -9.65 17.57
CA ILE A 291 -3.43 -9.48 16.20
C ILE A 291 -1.93 -9.14 16.26
N SER A 292 -1.10 -10.07 15.81
CA SER A 292 0.35 -9.91 15.80
C SER A 292 0.78 -8.79 14.84
N PHE A 293 1.86 -8.13 15.20
CA PHE A 293 2.50 -7.13 14.35
C PHE A 293 3.07 -7.79 13.08
N THR A 294 2.85 -7.17 11.95
CA THR A 294 3.37 -7.58 10.65
C THR A 294 4.16 -6.44 10.02
N ALA A 295 5.19 -6.78 9.28
CA ALA A 295 6.00 -5.84 8.53
C ALA A 295 6.40 -6.44 7.18
N THR A 296 6.70 -5.60 6.21
CA THR A 296 7.04 -6.01 4.84
C THR A 296 8.52 -5.75 4.58
N VAL A 297 9.18 -6.72 3.99
CA VAL A 297 10.58 -6.61 3.55
C VAL A 297 10.66 -5.64 2.38
N THR A 298 11.50 -4.61 2.50
CA THR A 298 11.59 -3.54 1.47
C THR A 298 12.63 -3.84 0.40
N ALA A 299 13.63 -4.67 0.71
CA ALA A 299 14.71 -5.06 -0.20
C ALA A 299 15.15 -6.50 0.05
N ASP A 300 15.66 -7.14 -0.99
CA ASP A 300 16.15 -8.51 -0.90
C ASP A 300 17.27 -8.64 0.16
N ALA A 301 17.19 -9.69 0.96
CA ALA A 301 18.16 -9.99 2.01
C ALA A 301 18.66 -11.44 1.90
N ASN A 302 19.95 -11.62 2.13
CA ASN A 302 20.63 -12.92 2.13
C ASN A 302 20.96 -13.34 3.56
N SER A 303 20.99 -14.64 3.81
CA SER A 303 21.55 -15.16 5.06
C SER A 303 23.07 -15.30 4.98
N ASP A 304 23.76 -14.98 6.07
CA ASP A 304 25.20 -15.15 6.19
C ASP A 304 25.58 -16.60 6.56
N SER A 305 26.89 -16.86 6.73
CA SER A 305 27.41 -18.16 7.11
C SER A 305 27.05 -18.60 8.53
N SER A 306 26.58 -17.67 9.37
CA SER A 306 26.13 -17.92 10.75
C SER A 306 24.61 -18.12 10.84
N GLY A 307 23.90 -17.97 9.74
CA GLY A 307 22.44 -18.00 9.71
C GLY A 307 21.81 -16.71 10.24
N ASP A 308 22.50 -15.59 10.12
CA ASP A 308 21.95 -14.28 10.43
C ASP A 308 21.48 -13.58 9.16
N VAL A 309 20.40 -12.82 9.28
CA VAL A 309 19.82 -12.03 8.18
C VAL A 309 19.52 -10.62 8.68
N THR A 310 20.15 -9.62 8.08
CA THR A 310 19.81 -8.22 8.35
C THR A 310 18.82 -7.74 7.29
N VAL A 311 17.65 -7.29 7.74
CA VAL A 311 16.55 -6.92 6.87
C VAL A 311 16.00 -5.55 7.24
N THR A 312 15.68 -4.74 6.22
CA THR A 312 14.95 -3.49 6.38
C THR A 312 13.47 -3.73 6.10
N LEU A 313 12.65 -3.31 7.05
CA LEU A 313 11.21 -3.57 7.08
C LEU A 313 10.43 -2.26 7.00
N SER A 314 9.36 -2.26 6.22
CA SER A 314 8.31 -1.25 6.20
C SER A 314 7.19 -1.66 7.15
N GLY A 315 6.63 -0.67 7.87
CA GLY A 315 5.78 -0.92 9.03
C GLY A 315 6.63 -0.92 10.28
N VAL A 316 6.38 0.03 11.19
CA VAL A 316 7.31 0.31 12.27
C VAL A 316 6.69 -0.05 13.61
N PRO A 317 7.32 -0.97 14.41
CA PRO A 317 6.87 -1.33 15.74
C PRO A 317 7.32 -0.28 16.75
N ILE A 318 6.70 0.90 16.72
CA ILE A 318 7.05 1.98 17.63
C ILE A 318 6.66 1.59 19.05
N TYR A 319 7.66 1.54 19.91
CA TYR A 319 7.50 1.39 21.35
C TYR A 319 8.42 2.36 22.08
N ASP A 320 7.83 3.39 22.67
CA ASP A 320 8.52 4.48 23.34
C ASP A 320 7.86 4.75 24.69
N THR A 321 8.57 4.51 25.76
CA THR A 321 8.07 4.75 27.13
C THR A 321 8.04 6.24 27.48
N THR A 322 8.83 7.05 26.78
CA THR A 322 8.87 8.51 26.97
C THR A 322 7.74 9.21 26.24
N ASN A 323 7.36 8.68 25.07
CA ASN A 323 6.31 9.26 24.22
C ASN A 323 5.27 8.20 23.83
N PRO A 324 4.54 7.64 24.81
CA PRO A 324 3.65 6.49 24.60
C PRO A 324 2.47 6.79 23.64
N GLN A 325 2.15 8.07 23.43
CA GLN A 325 1.12 8.48 22.47
C GLN A 325 1.43 8.06 21.02
N TYR A 326 2.70 7.81 20.70
CA TYR A 326 3.10 7.36 19.36
C TYR A 326 3.23 5.84 19.21
N ASN A 327 3.04 5.07 20.29
CA ASN A 327 3.18 3.62 20.24
C ASN A 327 2.21 3.00 19.22
N SER A 328 2.74 2.14 18.38
CA SER A 328 1.98 1.34 17.40
C SER A 328 1.86 -0.12 17.82
N VAL A 329 2.68 -0.57 18.76
CA VAL A 329 2.72 -1.94 19.26
C VAL A 329 2.72 -2.01 20.78
N SER A 330 2.28 -3.16 21.31
CA SER A 330 2.12 -3.41 22.74
C SER A 330 3.44 -3.54 23.51
N ARG A 331 4.48 -3.99 22.83
CA ARG A 331 5.86 -4.10 23.34
C ARG A 331 6.87 -4.12 22.21
N GLN A 332 8.14 -3.99 22.53
CA GLN A 332 9.23 -4.13 21.56
C GLN A 332 9.21 -5.52 20.91
N VAL A 333 9.71 -5.60 19.69
CA VAL A 333 9.88 -6.89 18.97
C VAL A 333 11.04 -7.68 19.59
N GLU A 334 10.80 -8.95 19.83
CA GLU A 334 11.74 -9.88 20.43
C GLU A 334 12.01 -11.06 19.51
#